data_724897153ec14ee8912ef4c66ccec43f
#
_entry.id   724897153ec14ee8912ef4c66ccec43f
#
_cell.length_a   1.000
_cell.length_b   1.000
_cell.length_c   1.000
_cell.angle_alpha   90.00
_cell.angle_beta   90.00
_cell.angle_gamma   90.00
#
_symmetry.space_group_name_H-M   'P 1'
#
loop_
_entity.id
_entity.type
_entity.pdbx_description
1 polymer ?
#
loop_
_entity_poly.entity_id
_entity_poly.type
_entity_poly.pdbx_seq_one_letter_code
_entity_poly.pdbx_strand_id
1 'polypeptide(L)'
;MDIRRYEWKKLMCHSSGFLIFLVFVLLEIFELLFSYGQDISEAGRYRPFYTKYLSSVTGSLDGETAKFFSEKDAEFSRAESLLQTIYQRYSRGELTQEAYRTELEELEQLQASKEGYDVLYRQYLYARENPENRYLLDTYAWDSLISKDSLDLKLVIIIMIFALLCFGRENVSEMDTIIRMSVNGVKKTAREKILLVIFLSLSVCILDVLIRIAYFQWGYGFHHGDYPVQSLSFYSGYEGSISLTGATFRIFLFRMAGCMLWGLTVSAATVVLRKYATSMFVTLALILLPYYGFPKKYIKYFMPGSLGFMIGTGYYQGTVFEYNEISGQEVYQFIQVPGYIKMFLVLANIFLGMLFAGIIFKGYTNHWEKKKRRNSAAAFLILLCCIPYLFGCSDDTAEPEIPEVLYNLDNRFYYEGEDCLVYVDYNAVGGSYIAVREKQ
;
A
#
# COMPACT_ATOMS: atom_id res chain seq x y z
N MET A 1 -0.56 33.38 -29.52
CA MET A 1 -0.34 31.97 -29.14
C MET A 1 -0.71 31.83 -27.66
N ASP A 2 -1.53 30.87 -27.33
CA ASP A 2 -1.93 30.67 -25.93
C ASP A 2 -0.73 30.11 -25.12
N ILE A 3 -0.36 30.78 -24.01
CA ILE A 3 0.80 30.45 -23.19
C ILE A 3 0.67 28.99 -22.68
N ARG A 4 -0.53 28.54 -22.34
CA ARG A 4 -0.80 27.15 -21.91
C ARG A 4 -0.38 26.15 -22.98
N ARG A 5 -0.80 26.37 -24.23
CA ARG A 5 -0.48 25.50 -25.37
C ARG A 5 1.03 25.50 -25.67
N TYR A 6 1.68 26.62 -25.44
CA TYR A 6 3.14 26.72 -25.59
C TYR A 6 3.88 25.95 -24.53
N GLU A 7 3.55 26.13 -23.24
CA GLU A 7 4.18 25.40 -22.12
C GLU A 7 3.93 23.89 -22.22
N TRP A 8 2.73 23.47 -22.62
CA TRP A 8 2.42 22.07 -22.89
C TRP A 8 3.29 21.48 -24.01
N LYS A 9 3.38 22.16 -25.15
CA LYS A 9 4.20 21.72 -26.27
C LYS A 9 5.68 21.67 -25.93
N LYS A 10 6.16 22.67 -25.20
CA LYS A 10 7.53 22.76 -24.71
C LYS A 10 7.87 21.56 -23.81
N LEU A 11 7.00 21.22 -22.87
CA LEU A 11 7.21 20.11 -21.96
C LEU A 11 7.13 18.76 -22.68
N MET A 12 6.08 18.51 -23.43
CA MET A 12 5.82 17.19 -24.02
C MET A 12 6.71 16.91 -25.23
N CYS A 13 6.90 17.89 -26.12
CA CYS A 13 7.64 17.67 -27.38
C CYS A 13 9.13 18.01 -27.27
N HIS A 14 9.49 19.17 -26.63
CA HIS A 14 10.88 19.65 -26.61
C HIS A 14 11.67 19.20 -25.38
N SER A 15 10.99 18.74 -24.31
CA SER A 15 11.64 18.26 -23.07
C SER A 15 11.53 16.75 -22.88
N SER A 16 11.22 16.01 -23.93
CA SER A 16 11.03 14.56 -23.88
C SER A 16 9.94 14.09 -22.88
N GLY A 17 9.03 15.00 -22.47
CA GLY A 17 7.98 14.66 -21.50
C GLY A 17 7.06 13.56 -21.99
N PHE A 18 6.76 13.52 -23.31
CA PHE A 18 5.99 12.43 -23.89
C PHE A 18 6.72 11.08 -23.79
N LEU A 19 8.01 11.03 -24.03
CA LEU A 19 8.81 9.82 -23.90
C LEU A 19 8.81 9.33 -22.44
N ILE A 20 8.99 10.24 -21.48
CA ILE A 20 8.97 9.92 -20.04
C ILE A 20 7.61 9.36 -19.65
N PHE A 21 6.52 9.96 -20.13
CA PHE A 21 5.16 9.46 -19.90
C PHE A 21 4.95 8.07 -20.50
N LEU A 22 5.43 7.82 -21.72
CA LEU A 22 5.37 6.52 -22.38
C LEU A 22 6.15 5.46 -21.58
N VAL A 23 7.37 5.78 -21.15
CA VAL A 23 8.19 4.89 -20.31
C VAL A 23 7.47 4.56 -19.01
N PHE A 24 6.83 5.53 -18.36
CA PHE A 24 6.04 5.29 -17.16
C PHE A 24 4.91 4.27 -17.41
N VAL A 25 4.12 4.47 -18.48
CA VAL A 25 3.04 3.53 -18.84
C VAL A 25 3.58 2.13 -19.11
N LEU A 26 4.69 2.02 -19.81
CA LEU A 26 5.31 0.73 -20.09
C LEU A 26 5.82 0.05 -18.80
N LEU A 27 6.38 0.80 -17.88
CA LEU A 27 6.81 0.27 -16.57
C LEU A 27 5.63 -0.21 -15.73
N GLU A 28 4.50 0.53 -15.72
CA GLU A 28 3.29 0.09 -15.02
C GLU A 28 2.74 -1.22 -15.61
N ILE A 29 2.63 -1.28 -16.93
CA ILE A 29 2.16 -2.50 -17.60
C ILE A 29 3.11 -3.67 -17.36
N PHE A 30 4.43 -3.43 -17.44
CA PHE A 30 5.43 -4.47 -17.22
C PHE A 30 5.37 -5.02 -15.79
N GLU A 31 5.28 -4.15 -14.79
CA GLU A 31 5.16 -4.57 -13.38
C GLU A 31 3.92 -5.43 -13.15
N LEU A 32 2.77 -5.00 -13.68
CA LEU A 32 1.53 -5.75 -13.54
C LEU A 32 1.61 -7.13 -14.24
N LEU A 33 2.18 -7.18 -15.44
CA LEU A 33 2.37 -8.45 -16.15
C LEU A 33 3.36 -9.36 -15.43
N PHE A 34 4.41 -8.80 -14.85
CA PHE A 34 5.38 -9.57 -14.07
C PHE A 34 4.75 -10.12 -12.77
N SER A 35 4.01 -9.29 -12.04
CA SER A 35 3.27 -9.72 -10.85
C SER A 35 2.24 -10.80 -11.19
N TYR A 36 1.53 -10.64 -12.31
CA TYR A 36 0.57 -11.65 -12.77
C TYR A 36 1.24 -13.00 -13.07
N GLY A 37 2.43 -12.98 -13.67
CA GLY A 37 3.20 -14.19 -13.91
C GLY A 37 3.59 -14.92 -12.62
N GLN A 38 3.94 -14.18 -11.56
CA GLN A 38 4.22 -14.75 -10.25
C GLN A 38 2.95 -15.27 -9.58
N ASP A 39 1.88 -14.50 -9.59
CA ASP A 39 0.58 -14.89 -9.02
C ASP A 39 0.00 -16.15 -9.67
N ILE A 40 0.15 -16.32 -10.98
CA ILE A 40 -0.24 -17.55 -11.69
C ILE A 40 0.58 -18.75 -11.18
N SER A 41 1.86 -18.57 -10.93
CA SER A 41 2.72 -19.65 -10.46
C SER A 41 2.41 -20.07 -9.02
N GLU A 42 2.08 -19.12 -8.15
CA GLU A 42 1.79 -19.37 -6.73
C GLU A 42 0.32 -19.72 -6.49
N ALA A 43 -0.60 -18.99 -7.08
CA ALA A 43 -2.03 -19.17 -6.91
C ALA A 43 -2.65 -20.15 -7.91
N GLY A 44 -1.97 -20.49 -8.99
CA GLY A 44 -2.52 -21.29 -10.10
C GLY A 44 -2.99 -22.68 -9.69
N ARG A 45 -2.46 -23.23 -8.59
CA ARG A 45 -2.87 -24.54 -8.07
C ARG A 45 -4.17 -24.47 -7.31
N TYR A 46 -4.36 -23.51 -6.42
CA TYR A 46 -5.50 -23.47 -5.50
C TYR A 46 -6.65 -22.61 -6.03
N ARG A 47 -6.37 -21.57 -6.83
CA ARG A 47 -7.38 -20.59 -7.24
C ARG A 47 -8.60 -21.17 -7.98
N PRO A 48 -8.47 -22.11 -8.92
CA PRO A 48 -9.63 -22.74 -9.56
C PRO A 48 -10.57 -23.42 -8.58
N PHE A 49 -10.00 -24.08 -7.56
CA PHE A 49 -10.77 -24.73 -6.50
C PHE A 49 -11.37 -23.71 -5.52
N TYR A 50 -10.58 -22.71 -5.14
CA TYR A 50 -11.05 -21.61 -4.31
C TYR A 50 -12.27 -20.91 -4.91
N THR A 51 -12.20 -20.50 -6.17
CA THR A 51 -13.31 -19.82 -6.85
C THR A 51 -14.54 -20.73 -7.00
N LYS A 52 -14.34 -22.02 -7.25
CA LYS A 52 -15.40 -23.01 -7.30
C LYS A 52 -16.13 -23.15 -5.96
N TYR A 53 -15.39 -23.29 -4.86
CA TYR A 53 -15.98 -23.36 -3.52
C TYR A 53 -16.63 -22.04 -3.11
N LEU A 54 -15.97 -20.92 -3.36
CA LEU A 54 -16.50 -19.60 -3.06
C LEU A 54 -17.85 -19.35 -3.76
N SER A 55 -18.01 -19.76 -5.02
CA SER A 55 -19.26 -19.56 -5.77
C SER A 55 -20.48 -20.22 -5.10
N SER A 56 -20.26 -21.22 -4.25
CA SER A 56 -21.31 -21.91 -3.50
C SER A 56 -21.69 -21.22 -2.18
N VAL A 57 -20.84 -20.32 -1.66
CA VAL A 57 -21.00 -19.71 -0.33
C VAL A 57 -20.79 -18.19 -0.31
N THR A 58 -20.78 -17.56 -1.48
CA THR A 58 -20.59 -16.10 -1.59
C THR A 58 -21.72 -15.35 -0.90
N GLY A 59 -21.40 -14.36 -0.07
CA GLY A 59 -22.38 -13.49 0.57
C GLY A 59 -22.31 -13.47 2.09
N SER A 60 -23.45 -13.22 2.72
CA SER A 60 -23.60 -13.26 4.17
C SER A 60 -23.52 -14.67 4.71
N LEU A 61 -23.03 -14.79 5.95
CA LEU A 61 -22.97 -16.08 6.63
C LEU A 61 -24.36 -16.50 7.10
N ASP A 62 -24.83 -17.59 6.57
CA ASP A 62 -26.08 -18.22 6.96
C ASP A 62 -25.86 -19.66 7.45
N GLY A 63 -26.96 -20.35 7.80
CA GLY A 63 -26.90 -21.74 8.25
C GLY A 63 -26.44 -22.71 7.15
N GLU A 64 -26.68 -22.42 5.88
CA GLU A 64 -26.26 -23.23 4.74
C GLU A 64 -24.74 -23.12 4.53
N THR A 65 -24.18 -21.91 4.71
CA THR A 65 -22.74 -21.67 4.67
C THR A 65 -22.02 -22.47 5.76
N ALA A 66 -22.52 -22.45 7.00
CA ALA A 66 -21.94 -23.22 8.10
C ALA A 66 -22.01 -24.74 7.84
N LYS A 67 -23.12 -25.21 7.27
CA LYS A 67 -23.30 -26.62 6.88
C LYS A 67 -22.32 -27.03 5.78
N PHE A 68 -22.14 -26.21 4.75
CA PHE A 68 -21.17 -26.44 3.68
C PHE A 68 -19.76 -26.65 4.24
N PHE A 69 -19.29 -25.78 5.14
CA PHE A 69 -17.96 -25.91 5.72
C PHE A 69 -17.84 -27.18 6.59
N SER A 70 -18.86 -27.51 7.40
CA SER A 70 -18.84 -28.72 8.21
C SER A 70 -18.83 -30.00 7.36
N GLU A 71 -19.58 -30.04 6.25
CA GLU A 71 -19.59 -31.15 5.32
C GLU A 71 -18.24 -31.33 4.61
N LYS A 72 -17.63 -30.22 4.17
CA LYS A 72 -16.32 -30.25 3.52
C LYS A 72 -15.19 -30.63 4.49
N ASP A 73 -15.19 -30.14 5.73
CA ASP A 73 -14.25 -30.58 6.76
C ASP A 73 -14.33 -32.08 6.99
N ALA A 74 -15.56 -32.63 7.08
CA ALA A 74 -15.77 -34.06 7.23
C ALA A 74 -15.29 -34.85 5.99
N GLU A 75 -15.49 -34.31 4.78
CA GLU A 75 -15.03 -34.92 3.53
C GLU A 75 -13.49 -34.97 3.47
N PHE A 76 -12.80 -33.87 3.77
CA PHE A 76 -11.34 -33.84 3.80
C PHE A 76 -10.74 -34.71 4.91
N SER A 77 -11.34 -34.73 6.10
CA SER A 77 -10.90 -35.60 7.20
C SER A 77 -11.05 -37.08 6.86
N ARG A 78 -12.12 -37.46 6.17
CA ARG A 78 -12.32 -38.84 5.67
C ARG A 78 -11.29 -39.19 4.60
N ALA A 79 -11.02 -38.28 3.65
CA ALA A 79 -10.03 -38.50 2.61
C ALA A 79 -8.63 -38.71 3.19
N GLU A 80 -8.26 -37.93 4.20
CA GLU A 80 -6.98 -38.08 4.89
C GLU A 80 -6.83 -39.43 5.61
N SER A 81 -7.88 -39.89 6.29
CA SER A 81 -7.90 -41.20 6.91
C SER A 81 -7.88 -42.37 5.91
N LEU A 82 -8.55 -42.19 4.76
CA LEU A 82 -8.52 -43.17 3.67
C LEU A 82 -7.14 -43.27 3.03
N LEU A 83 -6.47 -42.11 2.78
CA LEU A 83 -5.08 -42.09 2.25
C LEU A 83 -4.14 -42.89 3.14
N GLN A 84 -4.21 -42.69 4.46
CA GLN A 84 -3.38 -43.43 5.40
C GLN A 84 -3.70 -44.95 5.32
N THR A 85 -4.96 -45.33 5.20
CA THR A 85 -5.40 -46.70 5.10
C THR A 85 -4.93 -47.36 3.80
N ILE A 86 -5.08 -46.68 2.67
CA ILE A 86 -4.62 -47.15 1.35
C ILE A 86 -3.11 -47.36 1.34
N TYR A 87 -2.37 -46.42 1.90
CA TYR A 87 -0.91 -46.52 2.02
C TYR A 87 -0.49 -47.71 2.88
N GLN A 88 -1.16 -47.95 4.00
CA GLN A 88 -0.92 -49.15 4.86
C GLN A 88 -1.24 -50.45 4.14
N ARG A 89 -2.37 -50.53 3.40
CA ARG A 89 -2.74 -51.74 2.63
C ARG A 89 -1.74 -52.01 1.51
N TYR A 90 -1.27 -50.97 0.82
CA TYR A 90 -0.24 -51.14 -0.21
C TYR A 90 1.11 -51.59 0.37
N SER A 91 1.51 -51.02 1.49
CA SER A 91 2.78 -51.42 2.16
C SER A 91 2.76 -52.84 2.70
N ARG A 92 1.53 -53.38 3.00
CA ARG A 92 1.35 -54.78 3.39
C ARG A 92 1.21 -55.74 2.21
N GLY A 93 1.26 -55.25 0.98
CA GLY A 93 1.07 -56.04 -0.22
C GLY A 93 -0.36 -56.49 -0.50
N GLU A 94 -1.36 -55.86 0.15
CA GLU A 94 -2.79 -56.19 0.01
C GLU A 94 -3.39 -55.55 -1.27
N LEU A 95 -2.73 -54.58 -1.85
CA LEU A 95 -3.15 -53.91 -3.07
C LEU A 95 -2.13 -54.10 -4.19
N THR A 96 -2.63 -54.34 -5.40
CA THR A 96 -1.81 -54.30 -6.61
C THR A 96 -1.47 -52.85 -6.95
N GLN A 97 -0.41 -52.66 -7.72
CA GLN A 97 0.05 -51.30 -8.12
C GLN A 97 -1.04 -50.57 -8.92
N GLU A 98 -1.83 -51.25 -9.73
CA GLU A 98 -2.93 -50.66 -10.50
C GLU A 98 -4.08 -50.24 -9.59
N ALA A 99 -4.53 -51.12 -8.67
CA ALA A 99 -5.57 -50.80 -7.71
C ALA A 99 -5.15 -49.65 -6.78
N TYR A 100 -3.91 -49.63 -6.33
CA TYR A 100 -3.36 -48.52 -5.56
C TYR A 100 -3.43 -47.19 -6.31
N ARG A 101 -3.04 -47.13 -7.60
CA ARG A 101 -3.13 -45.93 -8.42
C ARG A 101 -4.56 -45.46 -8.58
N THR A 102 -5.50 -46.35 -8.86
CA THR A 102 -6.90 -45.99 -9.07
C THR A 102 -7.56 -45.42 -7.81
N GLU A 103 -7.32 -46.05 -6.65
CA GLU A 103 -7.82 -45.56 -5.36
C GLU A 103 -7.17 -44.23 -4.95
N LEU A 104 -5.91 -43.98 -5.39
CA LEU A 104 -5.17 -42.77 -5.07
C LEU A 104 -5.60 -41.58 -5.94
N GLU A 105 -5.87 -41.78 -7.23
CA GLU A 105 -6.19 -40.69 -8.18
C GLU A 105 -7.37 -39.80 -7.72
N GLU A 106 -8.45 -40.41 -7.23
CA GLU A 106 -9.63 -39.65 -6.74
C GLU A 106 -9.28 -38.84 -5.49
N LEU A 107 -8.49 -39.42 -4.58
CA LEU A 107 -8.06 -38.76 -3.34
C LEU A 107 -7.02 -37.69 -3.57
N GLU A 108 -6.12 -37.87 -4.55
CA GLU A 108 -5.15 -36.86 -4.95
C GLU A 108 -5.84 -35.62 -5.54
N GLN A 109 -6.90 -35.79 -6.35
CA GLN A 109 -7.68 -34.67 -6.86
C GLN A 109 -8.37 -33.89 -5.73
N LEU A 110 -8.93 -34.61 -4.75
CA LEU A 110 -9.54 -33.98 -3.59
C LEU A 110 -8.48 -33.27 -2.74
N GLN A 111 -7.33 -33.88 -2.52
CA GLN A 111 -6.23 -33.28 -1.78
C GLN A 111 -5.64 -32.06 -2.48
N ALA A 112 -5.54 -32.07 -3.81
CA ALA A 112 -5.15 -30.91 -4.59
C ALA A 112 -6.11 -29.73 -4.43
N SER A 113 -7.40 -30.01 -4.15
CA SER A 113 -8.41 -28.98 -3.91
C SER A 113 -8.40 -28.42 -2.48
N LYS A 114 -7.71 -29.10 -1.53
CA LYS A 114 -7.66 -28.73 -0.11
C LYS A 114 -7.04 -27.35 0.11
N GLU A 115 -5.99 -27.03 -0.63
CA GLU A 115 -5.33 -25.71 -0.52
C GLU A 115 -6.31 -24.57 -0.82
N GLY A 116 -7.12 -24.71 -1.88
CA GLY A 116 -8.16 -23.74 -2.21
C GLY A 116 -9.28 -23.65 -1.16
N TYR A 117 -9.64 -24.78 -0.58
CA TYR A 117 -10.57 -24.83 0.54
C TYR A 117 -10.00 -24.16 1.80
N ASP A 118 -8.76 -24.42 2.17
CA ASP A 118 -8.12 -23.87 3.37
C ASP A 118 -8.01 -22.32 3.30
N VAL A 119 -7.80 -21.77 2.10
CA VAL A 119 -7.84 -20.31 1.90
C VAL A 119 -9.25 -19.77 2.16
N LEU A 120 -10.28 -20.41 1.61
CA LEU A 120 -11.67 -20.01 1.81
C LEU A 120 -12.12 -20.22 3.26
N TYR A 121 -11.68 -21.29 3.92
CA TYR A 121 -12.00 -21.58 5.31
C TYR A 121 -11.42 -20.52 6.26
N ARG A 122 -10.22 -20.05 6.01
CA ARG A 122 -9.66 -18.90 6.77
C ARG A 122 -10.49 -17.63 6.61
N GLN A 123 -10.98 -17.36 5.40
CA GLN A 123 -11.90 -16.21 5.18
C GLN A 123 -13.23 -16.44 5.91
N TYR A 124 -13.77 -17.66 5.92
CA TYR A 124 -14.96 -18.00 6.68
C TYR A 124 -14.78 -17.79 8.19
N LEU A 125 -13.67 -18.23 8.76
CA LEU A 125 -13.37 -18.00 10.18
C LEU A 125 -13.30 -16.51 10.49
N TYR A 126 -12.64 -15.75 9.65
CA TYR A 126 -12.57 -14.29 9.76
C TYR A 126 -13.95 -13.62 9.67
N ALA A 127 -14.78 -14.04 8.73
CA ALA A 127 -16.12 -13.47 8.56
C ALA A 127 -17.05 -13.86 9.72
N ARG A 128 -16.91 -15.06 10.27
CA ARG A 128 -17.69 -15.58 11.42
C ARG A 128 -17.49 -14.77 12.70
N GLU A 129 -16.34 -14.10 12.88
CA GLU A 129 -16.12 -13.24 14.05
C GLU A 129 -17.04 -12.02 14.08
N ASN A 130 -17.48 -11.52 12.93
CA ASN A 130 -18.42 -10.39 12.83
C ASN A 130 -19.33 -10.55 11.59
N PRO A 131 -20.33 -11.45 11.66
CA PRO A 131 -21.15 -11.83 10.51
C PRO A 131 -22.05 -10.70 9.99
N GLU A 132 -22.29 -9.65 10.77
CA GLU A 132 -23.13 -8.52 10.36
C GLU A 132 -22.39 -7.60 9.36
N ASN A 133 -21.06 -7.53 9.45
CA ASN A 133 -20.25 -6.58 8.69
C ASN A 133 -19.20 -7.23 7.78
N ARG A 134 -19.09 -8.56 7.77
CA ARG A 134 -18.10 -9.29 6.99
C ARG A 134 -18.77 -10.34 6.13
N TYR A 135 -18.55 -10.27 4.83
CA TYR A 135 -19.12 -11.17 3.83
C TYR A 135 -18.03 -11.98 3.14
N LEU A 136 -18.39 -13.16 2.67
CA LEU A 136 -17.50 -13.98 1.86
C LEU A 136 -17.52 -13.50 0.40
N LEU A 137 -16.34 -13.17 -0.12
CA LEU A 137 -16.16 -12.73 -1.50
C LEU A 137 -14.72 -13.03 -1.96
N ASP A 138 -14.48 -12.92 -3.27
CA ASP A 138 -13.11 -12.92 -3.78
C ASP A 138 -12.44 -11.58 -3.42
N THR A 139 -11.54 -11.62 -2.44
CA THR A 139 -10.88 -10.42 -1.91
C THR A 139 -9.68 -9.99 -2.74
N TYR A 140 -9.12 -10.85 -3.59
CA TYR A 140 -7.82 -10.65 -4.21
C TYR A 140 -7.68 -9.33 -4.99
N ALA A 141 -8.66 -9.02 -5.87
CA ALA A 141 -8.64 -7.79 -6.65
C ALA A 141 -8.78 -6.55 -5.75
N TRP A 142 -9.65 -6.61 -4.75
CA TRP A 142 -9.87 -5.52 -3.80
C TRP A 142 -8.64 -5.30 -2.91
N ASP A 143 -8.08 -6.36 -2.31
CA ASP A 143 -6.88 -6.27 -1.48
C ASP A 143 -5.69 -5.70 -2.26
N SER A 144 -5.50 -6.15 -3.50
CA SER A 144 -4.43 -5.64 -4.36
C SER A 144 -4.59 -4.16 -4.71
N LEU A 145 -5.82 -3.65 -4.77
CA LEU A 145 -6.11 -2.26 -5.14
C LEU A 145 -6.08 -1.31 -3.94
N ILE A 146 -6.67 -1.70 -2.79
CA ILE A 146 -6.93 -0.79 -1.67
C ILE A 146 -6.29 -1.18 -0.33
N SER A 147 -5.75 -2.39 -0.19
CA SER A 147 -5.12 -2.82 1.06
C SER A 147 -3.60 -2.59 1.10
N LYS A 148 -3.01 -2.02 0.04
CA LYS A 148 -1.57 -1.73 0.02
C LYS A 148 -1.24 -0.47 0.83
N ASP A 149 -0.49 -0.66 1.90
CA ASP A 149 0.06 0.42 2.74
C ASP A 149 1.52 0.72 2.36
N SER A 150 1.78 0.94 1.08
CA SER A 150 3.10 1.26 0.56
C SER A 150 3.10 2.51 -0.30
N LEU A 151 4.23 3.24 -0.24
CA LEU A 151 4.44 4.40 -1.10
C LEU A 151 4.83 3.94 -2.51
N ASP A 152 4.08 4.41 -3.51
CA ASP A 152 4.38 4.15 -4.91
C ASP A 152 5.54 5.07 -5.37
N LEU A 153 6.76 4.54 -5.33
CA LEU A 153 7.98 5.28 -5.70
C LEU A 153 7.97 5.69 -7.17
N LYS A 154 7.36 4.92 -8.07
CA LYS A 154 7.27 5.26 -9.49
C LYS A 154 6.45 6.52 -9.68
N LEU A 155 5.29 6.59 -9.01
CA LEU A 155 4.42 7.75 -9.02
C LEU A 155 5.13 8.99 -8.46
N VAL A 156 5.87 8.82 -7.36
CA VAL A 156 6.69 9.89 -6.76
C VAL A 156 7.73 10.41 -7.75
N ILE A 157 8.47 9.52 -8.39
CA ILE A 157 9.56 9.87 -9.31
C ILE A 157 9.03 10.53 -10.57
N ILE A 158 7.97 10.02 -11.19
CA ILE A 158 7.44 10.59 -12.44
C ILE A 158 6.88 12.00 -12.23
N ILE A 159 6.13 12.23 -11.14
CA ILE A 159 5.61 13.55 -10.80
C ILE A 159 6.76 14.52 -10.52
N MET A 160 7.79 14.06 -9.79
CA MET A 160 8.99 14.84 -9.53
C MET A 160 9.68 15.26 -10.84
N ILE A 161 9.87 14.34 -11.77
CA ILE A 161 10.51 14.65 -13.07
C ILE A 161 9.69 15.70 -13.83
N PHE A 162 8.37 15.56 -13.92
CA PHE A 162 7.52 16.55 -14.60
C PHE A 162 7.59 17.93 -13.95
N ALA A 163 7.55 18.00 -12.62
CA ALA A 163 7.67 19.27 -11.89
C ALA A 163 9.04 19.93 -12.10
N LEU A 164 10.12 19.14 -12.06
CA LEU A 164 11.47 19.62 -12.34
C LEU A 164 11.61 20.13 -13.79
N LEU A 165 11.09 19.42 -14.78
CA LEU A 165 11.13 19.84 -16.17
C LEU A 165 10.33 21.12 -16.40
N CYS A 166 9.20 21.30 -15.72
CA CYS A 166 8.33 22.45 -15.87
C CYS A 166 9.00 23.75 -15.36
N PHE A 167 9.70 23.69 -14.22
CA PHE A 167 10.27 24.89 -13.58
C PHE A 167 11.80 25.02 -13.67
N GLY A 168 12.51 23.89 -13.75
CA GLY A 168 13.96 23.89 -13.67
C GLY A 168 14.67 24.26 -14.99
N ARG A 169 14.08 23.88 -16.12
CA ARG A 169 14.71 24.05 -17.44
C ARG A 169 14.99 25.51 -17.79
N GLU A 170 14.13 26.43 -17.39
CA GLU A 170 14.32 27.87 -17.66
C GLU A 170 15.48 28.48 -16.88
N ASN A 171 15.77 27.93 -15.71
CA ASN A 171 16.93 28.36 -14.92
C ASN A 171 18.27 27.98 -15.59
N VAL A 172 18.27 26.92 -16.40
CA VAL A 172 19.48 26.45 -17.12
C VAL A 172 19.66 27.18 -18.44
N SER A 173 18.55 27.51 -19.12
CA SER A 173 18.57 28.10 -20.46
C SER A 173 18.59 29.64 -20.47
N GLU A 174 18.62 30.30 -19.30
CA GLU A 174 18.53 31.76 -19.14
C GLU A 174 17.30 32.42 -19.81
N MET A 175 16.38 31.64 -20.32
CA MET A 175 15.12 32.11 -20.91
C MET A 175 14.24 32.85 -19.90
N ASP A 176 14.52 32.70 -18.62
CA ASP A 176 13.92 33.43 -17.51
C ASP A 176 14.02 34.94 -17.72
N THR A 177 15.16 35.42 -18.26
CA THR A 177 15.40 36.83 -18.55
C THR A 177 14.46 37.38 -19.63
N ILE A 178 14.24 36.62 -20.69
CA ILE A 178 13.35 36.98 -21.81
C ILE A 178 11.90 37.05 -21.39
N ILE A 179 11.44 36.05 -20.60
CA ILE A 179 10.06 36.00 -20.09
C ILE A 179 9.78 37.21 -19.17
N ARG A 180 10.77 37.67 -18.42
CA ARG A 180 10.67 38.81 -17.49
C ARG A 180 10.56 40.16 -18.19
N MET A 181 11.02 40.31 -19.44
CA MET A 181 10.86 41.54 -20.21
C MET A 181 9.42 41.81 -20.64
N SER A 182 8.52 40.81 -20.51
CA SER A 182 7.12 40.93 -20.89
C SER A 182 6.27 41.42 -19.70
N VAL A 183 5.59 42.56 -19.85
CA VAL A 183 4.88 43.30 -18.78
C VAL A 183 3.87 42.49 -17.99
N ASN A 184 3.17 41.52 -18.59
CA ASN A 184 2.21 40.62 -17.94
C ASN A 184 2.55 39.15 -18.12
N GLY A 185 3.62 38.81 -18.83
CA GLY A 185 4.00 37.45 -19.21
C GLY A 185 4.34 36.59 -18.00
N VAL A 186 5.10 37.13 -17.05
CA VAL A 186 5.60 36.39 -15.89
C VAL A 186 4.49 35.86 -15.02
N LYS A 187 3.50 36.66 -14.64
CA LYS A 187 2.37 36.28 -13.80
C LYS A 187 1.52 35.21 -14.49
N LYS A 188 1.23 35.44 -15.78
CA LYS A 188 0.44 34.48 -16.56
C LYS A 188 1.17 33.17 -16.75
N THR A 189 2.46 33.19 -17.05
CA THR A 189 3.29 31.98 -17.17
C THR A 189 3.39 31.22 -15.86
N ALA A 190 3.62 31.90 -14.73
CA ALA A 190 3.66 31.27 -13.43
C ALA A 190 2.36 30.51 -13.12
N ARG A 191 1.20 31.16 -13.37
CA ARG A 191 -0.10 30.52 -13.19
C ARG A 191 -0.31 29.30 -14.09
N GLU A 192 0.00 29.43 -15.37
CA GLU A 192 -0.17 28.32 -16.33
C GLU A 192 0.74 27.14 -16.00
N LYS A 193 1.95 27.37 -15.49
CA LYS A 193 2.86 26.30 -15.04
C LYS A 193 2.36 25.59 -13.79
N ILE A 194 1.83 26.33 -12.81
CA ILE A 194 1.20 25.72 -11.63
C ILE A 194 0.05 24.82 -12.07
N LEU A 195 -0.83 25.31 -12.94
CA LEU A 195 -1.94 24.54 -13.46
C LEU A 195 -1.47 23.31 -14.27
N LEU A 196 -0.38 23.46 -15.03
CA LEU A 196 0.19 22.36 -15.81
C LEU A 196 0.74 21.25 -14.91
N VAL A 197 1.45 21.58 -13.83
CA VAL A 197 1.96 20.58 -12.87
C VAL A 197 0.80 19.87 -12.16
N ILE A 198 -0.21 20.61 -11.71
CA ILE A 198 -1.42 20.02 -11.10
C ILE A 198 -2.08 19.06 -12.10
N PHE A 199 -2.28 19.49 -13.33
CA PHE A 199 -2.91 18.66 -14.36
C PHE A 199 -2.10 17.38 -14.64
N LEU A 200 -0.77 17.49 -14.77
CA LEU A 200 0.09 16.34 -15.02
C LEU A 200 0.11 15.37 -13.83
N SER A 201 0.21 15.89 -12.61
CA SER A 201 0.17 15.06 -11.39
C SER A 201 -1.14 14.27 -11.29
N LEU A 202 -2.27 14.92 -11.62
CA LEU A 202 -3.58 14.26 -11.68
C LEU A 202 -3.64 13.22 -12.81
N SER A 203 -3.16 13.59 -14.02
CA SER A 203 -3.20 12.69 -15.18
C SER A 203 -2.41 11.41 -14.94
N VAL A 204 -1.22 11.52 -14.34
CA VAL A 204 -0.36 10.38 -14.00
C VAL A 204 -1.04 9.50 -12.94
N CYS A 205 -1.61 10.11 -11.90
CA CYS A 205 -2.32 9.38 -10.84
C CYS A 205 -3.57 8.66 -11.38
N ILE A 206 -4.36 9.33 -12.21
CA ILE A 206 -5.56 8.73 -12.83
C ILE A 206 -5.17 7.56 -13.72
N LEU A 207 -4.12 7.73 -14.51
CA LEU A 207 -3.66 6.69 -15.43
C LEU A 207 -3.15 5.45 -14.67
N ASP A 208 -2.33 5.63 -13.62
CA ASP A 208 -1.87 4.55 -12.75
C ASP A 208 -3.06 3.72 -12.22
N VAL A 209 -4.05 4.39 -11.65
CA VAL A 209 -5.23 3.72 -11.09
C VAL A 209 -6.07 3.05 -12.17
N LEU A 210 -6.26 3.69 -13.34
CA LEU A 210 -7.02 3.09 -14.44
C LEU A 210 -6.34 1.82 -15.00
N ILE A 211 -5.01 1.83 -15.12
CA ILE A 211 -4.25 0.65 -15.56
C ILE A 211 -4.41 -0.49 -14.54
N ARG A 212 -4.31 -0.20 -13.24
CA ARG A 212 -4.51 -1.20 -12.18
C ARG A 212 -5.94 -1.75 -12.16
N ILE A 213 -6.93 -0.88 -12.23
CA ILE A 213 -8.33 -1.30 -12.29
C ILE A 213 -8.58 -2.18 -13.54
N ALA A 214 -8.09 -1.78 -14.71
CA ALA A 214 -8.26 -2.56 -15.93
C ALA A 214 -7.60 -3.94 -15.83
N TYR A 215 -6.40 -4.00 -15.26
CA TYR A 215 -5.67 -5.23 -15.05
C TYR A 215 -6.41 -6.21 -14.11
N PHE A 216 -6.80 -5.74 -12.92
CA PHE A 216 -7.49 -6.58 -11.95
C PHE A 216 -8.91 -6.94 -12.40
N GLN A 217 -9.60 -6.03 -13.10
CA GLN A 217 -10.91 -6.32 -13.66
C GLN A 217 -10.83 -7.43 -14.73
N TRP A 218 -9.79 -7.42 -15.55
CA TRP A 218 -9.61 -8.43 -16.58
C TRP A 218 -9.17 -9.78 -16.01
N GLY A 219 -8.24 -9.80 -15.06
CA GLY A 219 -7.68 -11.03 -14.50
C GLY A 219 -8.56 -11.71 -13.45
N TYR A 220 -9.25 -10.92 -12.62
CA TYR A 220 -9.90 -11.42 -11.40
C TYR A 220 -11.35 -10.95 -11.24
N GLY A 221 -11.70 -9.77 -11.77
CA GLY A 221 -13.00 -9.12 -11.60
C GLY A 221 -13.18 -8.45 -10.24
N PHE A 222 -13.86 -7.30 -10.25
CA PHE A 222 -14.31 -6.63 -9.03
C PHE A 222 -15.77 -7.01 -8.77
N HIS A 223 -15.97 -8.11 -8.04
CA HIS A 223 -17.29 -8.58 -7.67
C HIS A 223 -17.72 -7.99 -6.33
N HIS A 224 -19.04 -7.83 -6.14
CA HIS A 224 -19.62 -7.43 -4.85
C HIS A 224 -19.07 -6.13 -4.26
N GLY A 225 -18.92 -5.09 -5.07
CA GLY A 225 -18.40 -3.78 -4.65
C GLY A 225 -19.30 -3.04 -3.65
N ASP A 226 -20.53 -3.47 -3.47
CA ASP A 226 -21.52 -3.01 -2.49
C ASP A 226 -21.27 -3.57 -1.08
N TYR A 227 -20.49 -4.65 -0.94
CA TYR A 227 -20.20 -5.26 0.36
C TYR A 227 -19.37 -4.33 1.25
N PRO A 228 -19.50 -4.47 2.59
CA PRO A 228 -18.74 -3.66 3.54
C PRO A 228 -17.25 -3.84 3.40
N VAL A 229 -16.49 -2.76 3.55
CA VAL A 229 -15.02 -2.78 3.47
C VAL A 229 -14.38 -3.70 4.51
N GLN A 230 -15.04 -3.92 5.65
CA GLN A 230 -14.61 -4.86 6.70
C GLN A 230 -14.56 -6.31 6.23
N SER A 231 -15.14 -6.64 5.08
CA SER A 231 -14.98 -7.96 4.47
C SER A 231 -13.53 -8.26 4.06
N LEU A 232 -12.70 -7.21 3.89
CA LEU A 232 -11.26 -7.32 3.76
C LEU A 232 -10.60 -7.29 5.14
N SER A 233 -9.73 -8.24 5.44
CA SER A 233 -9.03 -8.35 6.73
C SER A 233 -8.23 -7.10 7.09
N PHE A 234 -7.68 -6.40 6.08
CA PHE A 234 -6.98 -5.13 6.24
C PHE A 234 -7.84 -4.05 6.89
N TYR A 235 -9.15 -4.09 6.75
CA TYR A 235 -10.11 -3.13 7.31
C TYR A 235 -10.93 -3.69 8.47
N SER A 236 -10.47 -4.76 9.12
CA SER A 236 -11.18 -5.47 10.20
C SER A 236 -11.66 -4.57 11.35
N GLY A 237 -10.87 -3.57 11.71
CA GLY A 237 -11.19 -2.62 12.78
C GLY A 237 -11.92 -1.34 12.33
N TYR A 238 -12.42 -1.28 11.10
CA TYR A 238 -13.14 -0.10 10.63
C TYR A 238 -14.52 0.02 11.26
N GLU A 239 -14.81 1.14 11.94
CA GLU A 239 -16.07 1.36 12.66
C GLU A 239 -17.18 2.00 11.81
N GLY A 240 -16.96 2.26 10.54
CA GLY A 240 -17.94 2.87 9.64
C GLY A 240 -18.63 1.88 8.73
N SER A 241 -19.76 2.27 8.16
CA SER A 241 -20.42 1.53 7.09
C SER A 241 -20.04 2.12 5.73
N ILE A 242 -19.00 1.63 5.11
CA ILE A 242 -18.63 2.01 3.74
C ILE A 242 -18.48 0.75 2.88
N SER A 243 -18.99 0.81 1.65
CA SER A 243 -18.81 -0.27 0.69
C SER A 243 -17.39 -0.29 0.10
N LEU A 244 -16.97 -1.43 -0.44
CA LEU A 244 -15.69 -1.59 -1.14
C LEU A 244 -15.49 -0.53 -2.23
N THR A 245 -16.50 -0.32 -3.08
CA THR A 245 -16.46 0.73 -4.11
C THR A 245 -16.36 2.13 -3.51
N GLY A 246 -17.09 2.39 -2.43
CA GLY A 246 -17.04 3.68 -1.73
C GLY A 246 -15.68 3.95 -1.10
N ALA A 247 -15.07 2.94 -0.49
CA ALA A 247 -13.72 3.02 0.08
C ALA A 247 -12.68 3.28 -1.02
N THR A 248 -12.76 2.54 -2.13
CA THR A 248 -11.87 2.71 -3.29
C THR A 248 -11.94 4.13 -3.84
N PHE A 249 -13.13 4.67 -4.05
CA PHE A 249 -13.31 6.04 -4.55
C PHE A 249 -12.71 7.07 -3.59
N ARG A 250 -12.90 6.89 -2.28
CA ARG A 250 -12.38 7.77 -1.26
C ARG A 250 -10.85 7.75 -1.20
N ILE A 251 -10.24 6.57 -1.19
CA ILE A 251 -8.78 6.39 -1.22
C ILE A 251 -8.19 7.05 -2.47
N PHE A 252 -8.83 6.87 -3.61
CA PHE A 252 -8.41 7.46 -4.86
C PHE A 252 -8.41 9.00 -4.83
N LEU A 253 -9.46 9.62 -4.27
CA LEU A 253 -9.51 11.08 -4.11
C LEU A 253 -8.35 11.60 -3.25
N PHE A 254 -8.00 10.91 -2.16
CA PHE A 254 -6.86 11.31 -1.33
C PHE A 254 -5.54 11.12 -2.05
N ARG A 255 -5.38 10.02 -2.79
CA ARG A 255 -4.19 9.78 -3.59
C ARG A 255 -3.99 10.88 -4.65
N MET A 256 -5.06 11.32 -5.31
CA MET A 256 -5.03 12.46 -6.23
C MET A 256 -4.59 13.76 -5.54
N ALA A 257 -5.14 14.04 -4.36
CA ALA A 257 -4.75 15.23 -3.57
C ALA A 257 -3.27 15.16 -3.15
N GLY A 258 -2.79 13.98 -2.74
CA GLY A 258 -1.39 13.74 -2.42
C GLY A 258 -0.45 13.97 -3.60
N CYS A 259 -0.80 13.47 -4.78
CA CYS A 259 -0.04 13.66 -6.02
C CYS A 259 0.03 15.13 -6.43
N MET A 260 -1.08 15.87 -6.33
CA MET A 260 -1.08 17.32 -6.57
C MET A 260 -0.16 18.06 -5.59
N LEU A 261 -0.29 17.77 -4.31
CA LEU A 261 0.52 18.40 -3.28
C LEU A 261 2.01 18.08 -3.47
N TRP A 262 2.35 16.85 -3.86
CA TRP A 262 3.70 16.45 -4.20
C TRP A 262 4.26 17.24 -5.38
N GLY A 263 3.53 17.37 -6.48
CA GLY A 263 3.91 18.18 -7.62
C GLY A 263 4.17 19.64 -7.25
N LEU A 264 3.33 20.24 -6.39
CA LEU A 264 3.51 21.58 -5.88
C LEU A 264 4.75 21.71 -4.96
N THR A 265 5.00 20.71 -4.10
CA THR A 265 6.17 20.68 -3.21
C THR A 265 7.47 20.68 -4.00
N VAL A 266 7.58 19.80 -5.01
CA VAL A 266 8.74 19.73 -5.89
C VAL A 266 8.92 21.02 -6.68
N SER A 267 7.83 21.58 -7.20
CA SER A 267 7.86 22.84 -7.94
C SER A 267 8.33 24.00 -7.07
N ALA A 268 7.83 24.09 -5.82
CA ALA A 268 8.23 25.11 -4.86
C ALA A 268 9.74 25.00 -4.54
N ALA A 269 10.22 23.78 -4.26
CA ALA A 269 11.63 23.52 -4.03
C ALA A 269 12.49 23.93 -5.24
N THR A 270 12.04 23.62 -6.46
CA THR A 270 12.76 23.94 -7.69
C THR A 270 12.87 25.45 -7.93
N VAL A 271 11.80 26.19 -7.66
CA VAL A 271 11.77 27.66 -7.79
C VAL A 271 12.69 28.36 -6.76
N VAL A 272 12.70 27.81 -5.53
CA VAL A 272 13.52 28.36 -4.43
C VAL A 272 15.00 28.04 -4.62
N LEU A 273 15.34 26.77 -4.89
CA LEU A 273 16.72 26.29 -4.96
C LEU A 273 17.39 26.58 -6.29
N ARG A 274 16.62 26.66 -7.38
CA ARG A 274 17.08 26.95 -8.76
C ARG A 274 18.15 26.00 -9.32
N LYS A 275 18.43 24.89 -8.65
CA LYS A 275 19.40 23.87 -9.08
C LYS A 275 18.70 22.54 -9.17
N TYR A 276 18.74 21.88 -10.32
CA TYR A 276 18.08 20.60 -10.57
C TYR A 276 18.45 19.54 -9.54
N ALA A 277 19.72 19.21 -9.44
CA ALA A 277 20.18 18.15 -8.56
C ALA A 277 19.83 18.43 -7.10
N THR A 278 20.07 19.66 -6.62
CA THR A 278 19.74 20.02 -5.23
C THR A 278 18.23 19.93 -4.98
N SER A 279 17.40 20.37 -5.91
CA SER A 279 15.94 20.26 -5.78
C SER A 279 15.48 18.83 -5.75
N MET A 280 16.04 17.97 -6.59
CA MET A 280 15.76 16.54 -6.63
C MET A 280 16.13 15.87 -5.30
N PHE A 281 17.36 16.04 -4.82
CA PHE A 281 17.81 15.45 -3.57
C PHE A 281 16.99 15.92 -2.36
N VAL A 282 16.73 17.23 -2.27
CA VAL A 282 15.94 17.78 -1.17
C VAL A 282 14.52 17.22 -1.18
N THR A 283 13.87 17.16 -2.34
CA THR A 283 12.50 16.66 -2.41
C THR A 283 12.41 15.16 -2.18
N LEU A 284 13.36 14.36 -2.68
CA LEU A 284 13.43 12.95 -2.35
C LEU A 284 13.66 12.73 -0.84
N ALA A 285 14.57 13.49 -0.23
CA ALA A 285 14.78 13.41 1.21
C ALA A 285 13.50 13.74 2.00
N LEU A 286 12.71 14.72 1.56
CA LEU A 286 11.44 15.11 2.21
C LEU A 286 10.37 14.02 2.21
N ILE A 287 10.39 13.11 1.25
CA ILE A 287 9.41 12.02 1.22
C ILE A 287 9.99 10.71 1.76
N LEU A 288 11.26 10.43 1.50
CA LEU A 288 11.88 9.17 1.89
C LEU A 288 12.31 9.15 3.36
N LEU A 289 12.83 10.27 3.89
CA LEU A 289 13.24 10.33 5.30
C LEU A 289 12.07 10.08 6.26
N PRO A 290 10.89 10.71 6.12
CA PRO A 290 9.75 10.35 6.95
C PRO A 290 9.27 8.92 6.72
N TYR A 291 9.32 8.43 5.49
CA TYR A 291 8.81 7.11 5.15
C TYR A 291 9.66 5.98 5.75
N TYR A 292 11.00 6.10 5.72
CA TYR A 292 11.92 5.06 6.19
C TYR A 292 12.55 5.36 7.56
N GLY A 293 12.68 6.65 7.93
CA GLY A 293 13.45 7.08 9.08
C GLY A 293 12.68 7.14 10.41
N PHE A 294 11.36 7.02 10.36
CA PHE A 294 10.53 7.13 11.56
C PHE A 294 9.67 5.88 11.78
N PRO A 295 9.28 5.57 13.04
CA PRO A 295 8.41 4.43 13.33
C PRO A 295 7.14 4.49 12.47
N LYS A 296 6.86 3.41 11.77
CA LYS A 296 5.79 3.32 10.76
C LYS A 296 4.41 3.63 11.35
N LYS A 297 4.24 3.42 12.66
CA LYS A 297 2.96 3.37 13.36
C LYS A 297 2.19 4.69 13.35
N TYR A 298 2.85 5.85 13.50
CA TYR A 298 2.12 7.12 13.69
C TYR A 298 2.38 8.14 12.58
N ILE A 299 3.59 8.22 12.07
CA ILE A 299 3.99 9.33 11.20
C ILE A 299 3.32 9.30 9.84
N LYS A 300 3.13 8.12 9.26
CA LYS A 300 2.44 7.97 7.97
C LYS A 300 1.03 8.56 7.98
N TYR A 301 0.30 8.35 9.08
CA TYR A 301 -1.12 8.70 9.18
C TYR A 301 -1.38 10.04 9.85
N PHE A 302 -0.42 10.58 10.60
CA PHE A 302 -0.59 11.80 11.39
C PHE A 302 0.21 12.98 10.86
N MET A 303 1.07 12.79 9.85
CA MET A 303 1.85 13.89 9.28
C MET A 303 1.10 14.65 8.19
N PRO A 304 1.04 15.98 8.27
CA PRO A 304 0.61 16.77 7.12
C PRO A 304 1.64 16.69 6.00
N GLY A 305 1.17 16.58 4.78
CA GLY A 305 2.00 16.49 3.59
C GLY A 305 1.50 15.46 2.59
N SER A 306 2.19 15.34 1.48
CA SER A 306 1.79 14.41 0.41
C SER A 306 1.85 12.95 0.83
N LEU A 307 2.75 12.61 1.76
CA LEU A 307 3.00 11.21 2.15
C LEU A 307 1.74 10.50 2.64
N GLY A 308 1.03 11.07 3.62
CA GLY A 308 -0.17 10.46 4.17
C GLY A 308 -1.32 10.30 3.16
N PHE A 309 -1.39 11.18 2.15
CA PHE A 309 -2.38 11.07 1.08
C PHE A 309 -1.97 10.09 -0.03
N MET A 310 -0.68 9.89 -0.26
CA MET A 310 -0.19 9.00 -1.32
C MET A 310 -0.07 7.55 -0.88
N ILE A 311 0.02 7.28 0.42
CA ILE A 311 0.00 5.93 0.95
C ILE A 311 -1.44 5.44 1.01
N GLY A 312 -1.69 4.30 0.41
CA GLY A 312 -2.91 3.51 0.30
C GLY A 312 -4.19 4.10 0.86
N THR A 313 -4.39 3.98 2.15
CA THR A 313 -5.61 4.41 2.83
C THR A 313 -5.69 5.91 3.11
N GLY A 314 -4.63 6.67 2.81
CA GLY A 314 -4.54 8.07 3.20
C GLY A 314 -4.61 8.23 4.72
N TYR A 315 -5.19 9.32 5.21
CA TYR A 315 -5.37 9.51 6.65
C TYR A 315 -6.58 8.77 7.25
N TYR A 316 -7.19 7.87 6.49
CA TYR A 316 -8.42 7.25 6.98
C TYR A 316 -8.16 6.15 7.97
N GLN A 317 -7.21 5.29 7.63
CA GLN A 317 -6.99 4.08 8.40
C GLN A 317 -5.65 3.50 8.01
N GLY A 318 -5.02 2.83 8.96
CA GLY A 318 -3.82 2.08 8.69
C GLY A 318 -3.84 0.79 9.47
N THR A 319 -3.46 -0.27 8.82
CA THR A 319 -3.06 -1.47 9.51
C THR A 319 -1.55 -1.39 9.65
N VAL A 320 -1.09 -1.40 10.89
CA VAL A 320 0.33 -1.51 11.20
C VAL A 320 0.60 -2.98 11.43
N PHE A 321 1.59 -3.48 10.73
CA PHE A 321 2.14 -4.78 11.03
C PHE A 321 3.03 -4.62 12.26
N GLU A 322 2.64 -5.19 13.36
CA GLU A 322 3.53 -5.46 14.48
C GLU A 322 3.96 -6.91 14.36
N TYR A 323 5.24 -7.12 14.19
CA TYR A 323 5.81 -8.44 14.34
C TYR A 323 5.81 -8.76 15.83
N ASN A 324 5.00 -9.71 16.23
CA ASN A 324 5.03 -10.20 17.59
C ASN A 324 6.23 -11.16 17.70
N GLU A 325 7.32 -10.66 18.24
CA GLU A 325 8.58 -11.42 18.42
C GLU A 325 8.38 -12.68 19.27
N ILE A 326 7.38 -12.68 20.16
CA ILE A 326 7.08 -13.82 21.03
C ILE A 326 6.35 -14.94 20.28
N SER A 327 5.40 -14.59 19.41
CA SER A 327 4.61 -15.61 18.66
C SER A 327 5.17 -15.93 17.28
N GLY A 328 6.15 -15.15 16.79
CA GLY A 328 6.65 -15.25 15.42
C GLY A 328 5.60 -14.92 14.36
N GLN A 329 4.46 -14.39 14.76
CA GLN A 329 3.35 -14.06 13.88
C GLN A 329 3.28 -12.56 13.63
N GLU A 330 2.98 -12.20 12.40
CA GLU A 330 2.61 -10.84 12.06
C GLU A 330 1.23 -10.53 12.62
N VAL A 331 1.18 -9.65 13.63
CA VAL A 331 -0.07 -9.17 14.21
C VAL A 331 -0.46 -7.87 13.50
N TYR A 332 -1.64 -7.87 12.92
CA TYR A 332 -2.20 -6.69 12.28
C TYR A 332 -2.89 -5.83 13.32
N GLN A 333 -2.31 -4.68 13.65
CA GLN A 333 -2.96 -3.69 14.49
C GLN A 333 -3.60 -2.61 13.62
N PHE A 334 -4.90 -2.50 13.70
CA PHE A 334 -5.65 -1.48 12.98
C PHE A 334 -5.57 -0.14 13.73
N ILE A 335 -5.08 0.90 13.05
CA ILE A 335 -5.02 2.26 13.58
C ILE A 335 -6.10 3.10 12.92
N GLN A 336 -7.06 3.54 13.70
CA GLN A 336 -8.06 4.51 13.26
C GLN A 336 -7.63 5.92 13.63
N VAL A 337 -7.54 6.79 12.62
CA VAL A 337 -7.25 8.20 12.85
C VAL A 337 -8.54 8.91 13.31
N PRO A 338 -8.57 9.56 14.49
CA PRO A 338 -9.75 10.28 14.97
C PRO A 338 -10.26 11.33 13.97
N GLY A 339 -11.58 11.52 13.90
CA GLY A 339 -12.23 12.41 12.92
C GLY A 339 -11.73 13.85 12.96
N TYR A 340 -11.48 14.41 14.16
CA TYR A 340 -10.95 15.76 14.32
C TYR A 340 -9.51 15.91 13.80
N ILE A 341 -8.68 14.88 13.97
CA ILE A 341 -7.32 14.84 13.41
C ILE A 341 -7.38 14.76 11.88
N LYS A 342 -8.27 13.94 11.34
CA LYS A 342 -8.48 13.87 9.88
C LYS A 342 -8.84 15.22 9.30
N MET A 343 -9.79 15.92 9.91
CA MET A 343 -10.20 17.24 9.47
C MET A 343 -9.04 18.25 9.55
N PHE A 344 -8.28 18.23 10.64
CA PHE A 344 -7.11 19.07 10.80
C PHE A 344 -6.06 18.78 9.71
N LEU A 345 -5.75 17.51 9.43
CA LEU A 345 -4.80 17.12 8.41
C LEU A 345 -5.25 17.54 7.00
N VAL A 346 -6.53 17.40 6.67
CA VAL A 346 -7.06 17.86 5.39
C VAL A 346 -6.90 19.38 5.25
N LEU A 347 -7.28 20.15 6.29
CA LEU A 347 -7.11 21.61 6.29
C LEU A 347 -5.63 22.01 6.21
N ALA A 348 -4.75 21.36 6.95
CA ALA A 348 -3.30 21.59 6.89
C ALA A 348 -2.74 21.34 5.49
N ASN A 349 -3.18 20.26 4.82
CA ASN A 349 -2.74 19.96 3.46
C ASN A 349 -3.27 20.96 2.42
N ILE A 350 -4.49 21.44 2.56
CA ILE A 350 -5.04 22.53 1.74
C ILE A 350 -4.20 23.80 1.95
N PHE A 351 -3.89 24.14 3.20
CA PHE A 351 -3.03 25.28 3.52
C PHE A 351 -1.63 25.15 2.94
N LEU A 352 -1.01 23.98 3.06
CA LEU A 352 0.30 23.68 2.44
C LEU A 352 0.25 23.83 0.91
N GLY A 353 -0.80 23.34 0.28
CA GLY A 353 -0.99 23.49 -1.17
C GLY A 353 -1.06 24.96 -1.59
N MET A 354 -1.84 25.77 -0.87
CA MET A 354 -1.91 27.22 -1.10
C MET A 354 -0.57 27.92 -0.83
N LEU A 355 0.13 27.54 0.23
CA LEU A 355 1.43 28.06 0.59
C LEU A 355 2.47 27.78 -0.52
N PHE A 356 2.56 26.53 -0.99
CA PHE A 356 3.48 26.16 -2.06
C PHE A 356 3.14 26.87 -3.37
N ALA A 357 1.87 26.96 -3.75
CA ALA A 357 1.45 27.72 -4.91
C ALA A 357 1.81 29.21 -4.78
N GLY A 358 1.67 29.79 -3.59
CA GLY A 358 2.10 31.16 -3.28
C GLY A 358 3.61 31.36 -3.37
N ILE A 359 4.40 30.39 -2.86
CA ILE A 359 5.86 30.39 -2.96
C ILE A 359 6.29 30.33 -4.43
N ILE A 360 5.70 29.43 -5.22
CA ILE A 360 5.98 29.30 -6.66
C ILE A 360 5.66 30.63 -7.36
N PHE A 361 4.48 31.19 -7.13
CA PHE A 361 4.02 32.40 -7.76
C PHE A 361 4.94 33.58 -7.41
N LYS A 362 5.23 33.82 -6.12
CA LYS A 362 6.15 34.90 -5.67
C LYS A 362 7.58 34.66 -6.11
N GLY A 363 8.09 33.45 -5.99
CA GLY A 363 9.48 33.14 -6.36
C GLY A 363 9.73 33.25 -7.86
N TYR A 364 8.69 32.98 -8.68
CA TYR A 364 8.74 33.13 -10.12
C TYR A 364 8.57 34.60 -10.58
N THR A 365 7.65 35.35 -9.93
CA THR A 365 7.36 36.76 -10.32
C THR A 365 8.36 37.75 -9.77
N ASN A 366 8.87 37.54 -8.56
CA ASN A 366 9.81 38.49 -7.94
C ASN A 366 11.25 38.04 -8.16
N HIS A 367 12.09 39.01 -8.55
CA HIS A 367 13.54 38.78 -8.60
C HIS A 367 14.07 38.79 -7.16
N TRP A 368 14.18 37.60 -6.56
CA TRP A 368 14.76 37.53 -5.23
C TRP A 368 16.27 37.80 -5.30
N GLU A 369 16.73 38.86 -4.64
CA GLU A 369 18.15 39.13 -4.44
C GLU A 369 18.82 37.87 -3.82
N LYS A 370 20.07 37.60 -4.18
CA LYS A 370 20.83 36.41 -3.72
C LYS A 370 20.72 36.17 -2.21
N LYS A 371 20.79 37.27 -1.39
CA LYS A 371 20.72 37.23 0.06
C LYS A 371 19.31 36.79 0.56
N LYS A 372 18.26 37.39 0.01
CA LYS A 372 16.87 37.10 0.36
C LYS A 372 16.47 35.69 -0.06
N ARG A 373 16.99 35.19 -1.18
CA ARG A 373 16.80 33.81 -1.67
C ARG A 373 17.45 32.81 -0.75
N ARG A 374 18.69 33.03 -0.24
CA ARG A 374 19.36 32.13 0.70
C ARG A 374 18.57 31.97 2.00
N ASN A 375 18.05 33.08 2.51
CA ASN A 375 17.21 33.05 3.71
C ASN A 375 15.87 32.32 3.48
N SER A 376 15.26 32.52 2.30
CA SER A 376 14.01 31.79 1.96
C SER A 376 14.23 30.30 1.72
N ALA A 377 15.37 29.90 1.15
CA ALA A 377 15.73 28.50 1.00
C ALA A 377 15.98 27.84 2.36
N ALA A 378 16.68 28.54 3.26
CA ALA A 378 16.89 28.06 4.62
C ALA A 378 15.57 27.97 5.39
N ALA A 379 14.72 29.00 5.32
CA ALA A 379 13.39 28.97 5.94
C ALA A 379 12.49 27.86 5.39
N PHE A 380 12.54 27.62 4.06
CA PHE A 380 11.81 26.53 3.43
C PHE A 380 12.30 25.16 3.92
N LEU A 381 13.61 24.94 4.00
CA LEU A 381 14.19 23.72 4.51
C LEU A 381 13.89 23.52 6.01
N ILE A 382 14.00 24.58 6.81
CA ILE A 382 13.65 24.54 8.24
C ILE A 382 12.16 24.22 8.42
N LEU A 383 11.27 24.88 7.68
CA LEU A 383 9.83 24.62 7.73
C LEU A 383 9.53 23.15 7.41
N LEU A 384 10.16 22.62 6.37
CA LEU A 384 9.97 21.22 5.97
C LEU A 384 10.59 20.22 6.95
N CYS A 385 11.73 20.53 7.56
CA CYS A 385 12.34 19.71 8.59
C CYS A 385 11.59 19.78 9.94
N CYS A 386 10.95 20.92 10.25
CA CYS A 386 10.21 21.09 11.50
C CYS A 386 8.81 20.45 11.46
N ILE A 387 8.22 20.25 10.28
CA ILE A 387 6.91 19.57 10.17
C ILE A 387 6.88 18.20 10.87
N PRO A 388 7.88 17.31 10.70
CA PRO A 388 7.94 16.05 11.44
C PRO A 388 8.04 16.23 12.95
N TYR A 389 8.85 17.20 13.42
CA TYR A 389 9.10 17.42 14.84
C TYR A 389 7.93 18.10 15.57
N LEU A 390 7.10 18.89 14.89
CA LEU A 390 5.93 19.52 15.50
C LEU A 390 4.80 18.53 15.82
N PHE A 391 4.81 17.37 15.19
CA PHE A 391 3.78 16.34 15.34
C PHE A 391 4.31 15.04 15.97
N GLY A 392 5.62 14.93 16.19
CA GLY A 392 6.28 13.75 16.77
C GLY A 392 6.42 13.84 18.30
N CYS A 393 5.54 14.56 18.99
CA CYS A 393 5.61 14.65 20.44
C CYS A 393 4.90 13.49 21.13
N SER A 394 5.66 12.89 22.04
CA SER A 394 5.30 12.01 23.16
C SER A 394 4.78 10.63 22.77
N ASP A 395 5.71 9.74 22.54
CA ASP A 395 5.55 8.37 23.00
C ASP A 395 6.38 8.20 24.27
N ASP A 396 5.79 8.60 25.42
CA ASP A 396 6.09 8.02 26.71
C ASP A 396 5.27 6.71 26.86
N THR A 397 5.30 5.86 25.86
CA THR A 397 5.09 4.45 26.10
C THR A 397 6.48 3.88 26.33
N ALA A 398 6.83 3.73 27.61
CA ALA A 398 7.91 2.86 28.00
C ALA A 398 7.74 1.57 27.17
N GLU A 399 8.68 1.31 26.27
CA GLU A 399 8.85 -0.04 25.74
C GLU A 399 8.88 -0.95 26.96
N PRO A 400 8.05 -1.99 27.02
CA PRO A 400 8.22 -2.97 28.07
C PRO A 400 9.69 -3.41 27.97
N GLU A 401 10.46 -3.21 29.02
CA GLU A 401 11.81 -3.74 29.10
C GLU A 401 11.70 -5.23 28.81
N ILE A 402 12.09 -5.63 27.62
CA ILE A 402 12.20 -7.05 27.25
C ILE A 402 13.37 -7.56 28.10
N PRO A 403 13.15 -8.50 29.00
CA PRO A 403 14.24 -9.04 29.80
C PRO A 403 15.25 -9.68 28.86
N GLU A 404 16.47 -9.27 28.97
CA GLU A 404 17.61 -9.60 28.11
C GLU A 404 18.13 -11.02 28.36
N VAL A 405 17.31 -12.04 28.28
CA VAL A 405 17.84 -13.41 28.39
C VAL A 405 17.22 -14.33 27.35
N LEU A 406 17.75 -14.26 26.14
CA LEU A 406 17.57 -15.28 25.12
C LEU A 406 18.72 -16.29 25.23
N TYR A 407 18.47 -17.46 25.81
CA TYR A 407 19.41 -18.58 25.78
C TYR A 407 19.14 -19.47 24.55
N ASN A 408 20.17 -19.70 23.76
CA ASN A 408 20.17 -20.68 22.70
C ASN A 408 20.82 -21.97 23.21
N LEU A 409 20.04 -22.96 23.55
CA LEU A 409 20.51 -24.31 23.87
C LEU A 409 19.89 -25.28 22.85
N ASP A 410 20.71 -25.85 21.98
CA ASP A 410 20.38 -26.91 21.04
C ASP A 410 19.24 -26.59 20.06
N ASN A 411 19.27 -25.43 19.35
CA ASN A 411 18.25 -24.99 18.41
C ASN A 411 16.83 -24.79 19.01
N ARG A 412 16.73 -24.63 20.29
CA ARG A 412 15.49 -24.27 20.98
C ARG A 412 15.58 -22.86 21.54
N PHE A 413 14.56 -22.04 21.28
CA PHE A 413 14.46 -20.71 21.86
C PHE A 413 13.69 -20.80 23.18
N TYR A 414 14.29 -20.29 24.26
CA TYR A 414 13.68 -20.21 25.56
C TYR A 414 13.49 -18.74 25.95
N TYR A 415 12.31 -18.44 26.46
CA TYR A 415 12.04 -17.21 27.17
C TYR A 415 11.75 -17.57 28.63
N GLU A 416 12.48 -16.98 29.57
CA GLU A 416 12.30 -17.18 30.99
C GLU A 416 11.70 -15.92 31.60
N GLY A 417 10.37 -15.91 31.85
CA GLY A 417 9.69 -14.90 32.65
C GLY A 417 9.76 -15.20 34.14
N GLU A 418 9.30 -14.28 34.98
CA GLU A 418 9.32 -14.49 36.46
C GLU A 418 8.50 -15.74 36.87
N ASP A 419 7.38 -15.99 36.22
CA ASP A 419 6.43 -17.08 36.55
C ASP A 419 6.28 -18.17 35.49
N CYS A 420 6.86 -18.01 34.31
CA CYS A 420 6.70 -18.97 33.23
C CYS A 420 7.95 -19.17 32.39
N LEU A 421 8.05 -20.32 31.79
CA LEU A 421 9.08 -20.70 30.84
C LEU A 421 8.39 -21.02 29.51
N VAL A 422 8.71 -20.23 28.49
CA VAL A 422 8.18 -20.41 27.14
C VAL A 422 9.26 -20.96 26.23
N TYR A 423 9.02 -22.06 25.54
CA TYR A 423 9.97 -22.64 24.61
C TYR A 423 9.28 -23.09 23.33
N VAL A 424 10.02 -23.03 22.23
CA VAL A 424 9.58 -23.55 20.93
C VAL A 424 10.17 -24.95 20.78
N ASP A 425 9.32 -25.96 20.70
CA ASP A 425 9.74 -27.33 20.44
C ASP A 425 9.46 -27.69 18.97
N TYR A 426 10.45 -28.33 18.34
CA TYR A 426 10.34 -28.76 16.96
C TYR A 426 10.10 -30.28 16.96
N ASN A 427 8.98 -30.70 16.45
CA ASN A 427 8.71 -32.12 16.23
C ASN A 427 9.59 -32.68 15.13
N ALA A 428 9.97 -33.94 15.27
CA ALA A 428 10.67 -34.71 14.23
C ALA A 428 9.92 -34.80 12.87
N VAL A 429 8.67 -34.34 12.82
CA VAL A 429 7.78 -34.33 11.64
C VAL A 429 7.66 -32.91 11.02
N GLY A 430 8.48 -31.93 11.47
CA GLY A 430 8.54 -30.60 10.87
C GLY A 430 7.49 -29.59 11.34
N GLY A 431 6.75 -29.87 12.39
CA GLY A 431 5.86 -28.91 13.05
C GLY A 431 6.53 -28.24 14.23
N SER A 432 6.44 -26.92 14.34
CA SER A 432 6.83 -26.16 15.52
C SER A 432 5.60 -25.85 16.39
N TYR A 433 5.70 -26.02 17.70
CA TYR A 433 4.68 -25.56 18.64
C TYR A 433 5.32 -24.81 19.81
N ILE A 434 4.56 -23.88 20.35
CA ILE A 434 4.97 -23.11 21.51
C ILE A 434 4.44 -23.82 22.75
N ALA A 435 5.32 -24.20 23.66
CA ALA A 435 4.97 -24.76 24.95
C ALA A 435 5.23 -23.73 26.05
N VAL A 436 4.25 -23.52 26.90
CA VAL A 436 4.35 -22.66 28.09
C VAL A 436 4.30 -23.59 29.30
N ARG A 437 5.30 -23.50 30.16
CA ARG A 437 5.37 -24.24 31.41
C ARG A 437 5.43 -23.25 32.58
N GLU A 438 4.49 -23.37 33.50
CA GLU A 438 4.56 -22.62 34.77
C GLU A 438 5.75 -23.10 35.61
N LYS A 439 6.47 -22.19 36.21
CA LYS A 439 7.52 -22.53 37.18
C LYS A 439 6.83 -23.04 38.45
N GLN A 440 7.08 -24.28 38.83
CA GLN A 440 6.66 -24.84 40.09
C GLN A 440 7.60 -24.39 41.19
#